data_a782291c10f84926349b7c7db5bca6c2
#
_entry.id   a782291c10f84926349b7c7db5bca6c2
#
_cell.length_a   1.000
_cell.length_b   1.000
_cell.length_c   1.000
_cell.angle_alpha   90.00
_cell.angle_beta   90.00
_cell.angle_gamma   90.00
#
_symmetry.space_group_name_H-M   'P 1'
#
loop_
_entity.id
_entity.type
_entity.pdbx_description
1 polymer ?
#
loop_
_entity_poly.entity_id
_entity_poly.type
_entity_poly.pdbx_seq_one_letter_code
_entity_poly.pdbx_strand_id
1 'polypeptide(L)'
;MNVLVDANILLYARFSDLPQHQAAREWLDQRLNDPEPTGIPWNSLAAFARIASNPRVFSDPLDSDEIVAQILQWTRRRNVWQPEPGERFTALFTGLLATTRASGNLVPDCFLAALAQEHGLTVVSSDTDFARFPNLRWFNPLIGMGNGL
;
A
#
# COMPACT_ATOMS: atom_id res chain seq x y z
N MET A 1 -6.37 -5.59 13.35
CA MET A 1 -6.70 -4.97 12.05
C MET A 1 -5.86 -5.64 10.97
N ASN A 2 -6.49 -6.24 10.00
CA ASN A 2 -5.81 -6.83 8.85
C ASN A 2 -5.64 -5.77 7.77
N VAL A 3 -4.44 -5.56 7.29
CA VAL A 3 -4.10 -4.41 6.46
C VAL A 3 -3.58 -4.80 5.09
N LEU A 4 -3.76 -3.87 4.14
CA LEU A 4 -3.17 -3.89 2.81
C LEU A 4 -2.41 -2.57 2.61
N VAL A 5 -1.10 -2.65 2.46
CA VAL A 5 -0.23 -1.47 2.49
C VAL A 5 -0.02 -0.91 1.09
N ASP A 6 -0.33 0.38 0.91
CA ASP A 6 -0.08 1.12 -0.32
C ASP A 6 1.41 1.51 -0.43
N ALA A 7 1.86 1.70 -1.67
CA ALA A 7 3.26 2.01 -1.98
C ALA A 7 3.76 3.30 -1.31
N ASN A 8 2.89 4.32 -1.13
CA ASN A 8 3.33 5.57 -0.51
C ASN A 8 3.83 5.37 0.93
N ILE A 9 3.18 4.50 1.69
CA ILE A 9 3.62 4.18 3.07
C ILE A 9 4.99 3.51 3.06
N LEU A 10 5.23 2.61 2.09
CA LEU A 10 6.52 1.95 1.92
C LEU A 10 7.62 2.97 1.58
N LEU A 11 7.31 3.91 0.69
CA LEU A 11 8.25 4.97 0.29
C LEU A 11 8.62 5.86 1.47
N TYR A 12 7.62 6.34 2.21
CA TYR A 12 7.87 7.19 3.37
C TYR A 12 8.66 6.45 4.46
N ALA A 13 8.37 5.17 4.68
CA ALA A 13 9.08 4.37 5.67
C ALA A 13 10.55 4.13 5.27
N ARG A 14 10.89 4.18 3.99
CA ARG A 14 12.26 3.92 3.51
C ARG A 14 13.13 5.17 3.40
N PHE A 15 12.55 6.32 3.03
CA PHE A 15 13.31 7.54 2.76
C PHE A 15 13.30 8.48 3.97
N SER A 16 14.41 8.52 4.70
CA SER A 16 14.53 9.22 5.99
C SER A 16 14.48 10.75 5.89
N ASP A 17 14.72 11.32 4.72
CA ASP A 17 14.67 12.77 4.50
C ASP A 17 13.27 13.31 4.16
N LEU A 18 12.28 12.43 4.02
CA LEU A 18 10.90 12.85 3.80
C LEU A 18 10.22 13.26 5.12
N PRO A 19 9.37 14.31 5.10
CA PRO A 19 8.66 14.74 6.32
C PRO A 19 7.77 13.66 6.93
N GLN A 20 7.24 12.76 6.10
CA GLN A 20 6.35 11.67 6.52
C GLN A 20 7.10 10.46 7.09
N HIS A 21 8.42 10.44 7.00
CA HIS A 21 9.23 9.26 7.29
C HIS A 21 8.97 8.69 8.69
N GLN A 22 9.05 9.52 9.72
CA GLN A 22 8.99 9.03 11.10
C GLN A 22 7.66 8.34 11.38
N ALA A 23 6.54 8.96 11.03
CA ALA A 23 5.22 8.39 11.27
C ALA A 23 5.00 7.09 10.49
N ALA A 24 5.39 7.06 9.22
CA ALA A 24 5.27 5.86 8.38
C ALA A 24 6.17 4.73 8.87
N ARG A 25 7.41 5.05 9.25
CA ARG A 25 8.37 4.07 9.74
C ARG A 25 7.92 3.43 11.06
N GLU A 26 7.48 4.24 11.99
CA GLU A 26 6.98 3.75 13.29
C GLU A 26 5.77 2.83 13.09
N TRP A 27 4.82 3.25 12.25
CA TRP A 27 3.65 2.43 11.98
C TRP A 27 4.04 1.10 11.33
N LEU A 28 4.87 1.14 10.29
CA LEU A 28 5.26 -0.07 9.56
C LEU A 28 6.07 -1.01 10.45
N ASP A 29 7.01 -0.49 11.23
CA ASP A 29 7.81 -1.31 12.16
C ASP A 29 6.94 -2.00 13.20
N GLN A 30 5.93 -1.33 13.73
CA GLN A 30 4.96 -1.96 14.63
C GLN A 30 4.24 -3.12 13.95
N ARG A 31 3.78 -2.92 12.71
CA ARG A 31 3.09 -3.97 11.94
C ARG A 31 4.01 -5.16 11.66
N LEU A 32 5.24 -4.89 11.27
CA LEU A 32 6.20 -5.95 10.94
C LEU A 32 6.62 -6.78 12.17
N ASN A 33 6.48 -6.22 13.37
CA ASN A 33 6.77 -6.90 14.62
C ASN A 33 5.52 -7.48 15.32
N ASP A 34 4.34 -7.24 14.75
CA ASP A 34 3.07 -7.74 15.26
C ASP A 34 2.83 -9.17 14.74
N PRO A 35 2.22 -10.07 15.53
CA PRO A 35 1.85 -11.39 15.03
C PRO A 35 0.73 -11.37 13.98
N GLU A 36 -0.06 -10.30 13.89
CA GLU A 36 -1.10 -10.19 12.86
C GLU A 36 -0.51 -10.08 11.46
N PRO A 37 -1.16 -10.68 10.44
CA PRO A 37 -0.69 -10.58 9.05
C PRO A 37 -0.71 -9.16 8.51
N THR A 38 0.31 -8.84 7.73
CA THR A 38 0.41 -7.57 6.98
C THR A 38 0.48 -7.89 5.49
N GLY A 39 -0.54 -7.45 4.74
CA GLY A 39 -0.58 -7.61 3.29
C GLY A 39 0.22 -6.51 2.59
N ILE A 40 1.22 -6.89 1.84
CA ILE A 40 1.97 -5.98 0.95
C ILE A 40 1.89 -6.58 -0.45
N PRO A 41 0.92 -6.15 -1.27
CA PRO A 41 0.71 -6.77 -2.57
C PRO A 41 1.80 -6.43 -3.57
N TRP A 42 1.95 -7.28 -4.59
CA TRP A 42 3.00 -7.09 -5.59
C TRP A 42 2.87 -5.76 -6.35
N ASN A 43 1.66 -5.25 -6.56
CA ASN A 43 1.49 -3.95 -7.19
C ASN A 43 2.06 -2.80 -6.32
N SER A 44 1.93 -2.88 -4.99
CA SER A 44 2.57 -1.92 -4.09
C SER A 44 4.10 -2.04 -4.10
N LEU A 45 4.61 -3.27 -4.09
CA LEU A 45 6.06 -3.53 -4.16
C LEU A 45 6.64 -3.06 -5.50
N ALA A 46 5.95 -3.32 -6.60
CA ALA A 46 6.40 -2.88 -7.93
C ALA A 46 6.36 -1.35 -8.04
N ALA A 47 5.31 -0.70 -7.53
CA ALA A 47 5.23 0.76 -7.51
C ALA A 47 6.32 1.36 -6.64
N PHE A 48 6.60 0.77 -5.48
CA PHE A 48 7.73 1.17 -4.63
C PHE A 48 9.03 1.12 -5.42
N ALA A 49 9.33 0.00 -6.07
CA ALA A 49 10.57 -0.16 -6.85
C ALA A 49 10.68 0.89 -7.97
N ARG A 50 9.58 1.12 -8.69
CA ARG A 50 9.55 2.08 -9.80
C ARG A 50 9.79 3.52 -9.32
N ILE A 51 9.16 3.92 -8.25
CA ILE A 51 9.25 5.30 -7.74
C ILE A 51 10.56 5.52 -6.99
N ALA A 52 10.96 4.57 -6.14
CA ALA A 52 12.18 4.68 -5.33
C ALA A 52 13.45 4.75 -6.17
N SER A 53 13.45 4.18 -7.37
CA SER A 53 14.58 4.20 -8.29
C SER A 53 14.54 5.36 -9.29
N ASN A 54 13.53 6.23 -9.24
CA ASN A 54 13.33 7.26 -10.23
C ASN A 54 14.07 8.55 -9.86
N PRO A 55 15.11 8.96 -10.64
CA PRO A 55 15.87 10.18 -10.36
C PRO A 55 15.07 11.48 -10.57
N ARG A 56 13.89 11.40 -11.21
CA ARG A 56 12.98 12.54 -11.34
C ARG A 56 12.19 12.78 -10.06
N VAL A 57 12.08 11.77 -9.19
CA VAL A 57 11.34 11.86 -7.92
C VAL A 57 12.30 12.12 -6.76
N PHE A 58 13.41 11.40 -6.71
CA PHE A 58 14.38 11.50 -5.63
C PHE A 58 15.74 11.94 -6.17
N SER A 59 16.40 12.86 -5.46
CA SER A 59 17.76 13.31 -5.82
C SER A 59 18.80 12.20 -5.58
N ASP A 60 18.52 11.31 -4.62
CA ASP A 60 19.36 10.14 -4.33
C ASP A 60 18.49 8.88 -4.38
N PRO A 61 18.14 8.42 -5.60
CA PRO A 61 17.28 7.24 -5.75
C PRO A 61 18.00 5.96 -5.36
N LEU A 62 17.22 4.94 -5.01
CA LEU A 62 17.76 3.63 -4.73
C LEU A 62 18.24 2.95 -6.02
N ASP A 63 19.40 2.30 -5.96
CA ASP A 63 19.84 1.42 -7.04
C ASP A 63 19.13 0.05 -6.99
N SER A 64 19.39 -0.80 -7.99
CA SER A 64 18.69 -2.09 -8.06
C SER A 64 19.06 -3.03 -6.90
N ASP A 65 20.27 -2.98 -6.39
CA ASP A 65 20.68 -3.81 -5.26
C ASP A 65 19.95 -3.37 -3.96
N GLU A 66 19.82 -2.07 -3.76
CA GLU A 66 19.07 -1.51 -2.63
C GLU A 66 17.58 -1.85 -2.71
N ILE A 67 16.98 -1.78 -3.90
CA ILE A 67 15.59 -2.18 -4.14
C ILE A 67 15.39 -3.66 -3.80
N VAL A 68 16.24 -4.53 -4.31
CA VAL A 68 16.16 -5.98 -4.06
C VAL A 68 16.27 -6.26 -2.56
N ALA A 69 17.25 -5.67 -1.89
CA ALA A 69 17.45 -5.85 -0.45
C ALA A 69 16.23 -5.42 0.35
N GLN A 70 15.63 -4.28 -0.01
CA GLN A 70 14.45 -3.77 0.69
C GLN A 70 13.22 -4.67 0.50
N ILE A 71 12.94 -5.08 -0.73
CA ILE A 71 11.81 -5.98 -1.01
C ILE A 71 11.98 -7.30 -0.27
N LEU A 72 13.18 -7.87 -0.29
CA LEU A 72 13.44 -9.12 0.43
C LEU A 72 13.32 -8.95 1.94
N GLN A 73 13.76 -7.83 2.50
CA GLN A 73 13.59 -7.55 3.93
C GLN A 73 12.13 -7.59 4.34
N TRP A 74 11.22 -7.01 3.54
CA TRP A 74 9.80 -7.05 3.84
C TRP A 74 9.17 -8.42 3.59
N THR A 75 9.43 -9.01 2.41
CA THR A 75 8.73 -10.24 1.98
C THR A 75 9.18 -11.50 2.73
N ARG A 76 10.37 -11.49 3.34
CA ARG A 76 10.85 -12.62 4.15
C ARG A 76 10.29 -12.67 5.56
N ARG A 77 9.59 -11.62 5.99
CA ARG A 77 8.94 -11.63 7.29
C ARG A 77 7.79 -12.62 7.33
N ARG A 78 7.66 -13.36 8.43
CA ARG A 78 6.63 -14.41 8.56
C ARG A 78 5.21 -13.88 8.48
N ASN A 79 4.98 -12.67 8.98
CA ASN A 79 3.65 -12.05 9.01
C ASN A 79 3.35 -11.20 7.79
N VAL A 80 4.27 -11.12 6.82
CA VAL A 80 4.04 -10.39 5.55
C VAL A 80 3.64 -11.37 4.47
N TRP A 81 2.58 -11.03 3.75
CA TRP A 81 2.09 -11.84 2.64
C TRP A 81 1.65 -10.92 1.48
N GLN A 82 1.51 -11.51 0.30
CA GLN A 82 1.14 -10.79 -0.92
C GLN A 82 -0.28 -11.20 -1.32
N PRO A 83 -1.32 -10.42 -0.93
CA PRO A 83 -2.68 -10.67 -1.42
C PRO A 83 -2.75 -10.57 -2.94
N GLU A 84 -3.44 -11.52 -3.56
CA GLU A 84 -3.59 -11.59 -5.01
C GLU A 84 -5.07 -11.68 -5.40
N PRO A 85 -5.43 -11.23 -6.62
CA PRO A 85 -6.80 -11.38 -7.12
C PRO A 85 -7.29 -12.82 -7.08
N GLY A 86 -8.47 -13.02 -6.52
CA GLY A 86 -9.16 -14.30 -6.45
C GLY A 86 -10.42 -14.31 -7.30
N GLU A 87 -11.36 -15.21 -6.99
CA GLU A 87 -12.55 -15.44 -7.81
C GLU A 87 -13.50 -14.26 -7.89
N ARG A 88 -13.57 -13.44 -6.82
CA ARG A 88 -14.48 -12.29 -6.77
C ARG A 88 -13.85 -10.99 -7.29
N PHE A 89 -12.56 -11.03 -7.60
CA PHE A 89 -11.82 -9.80 -7.93
C PHE A 89 -12.39 -9.10 -9.18
N THR A 90 -12.69 -9.84 -10.25
CA THR A 90 -13.21 -9.25 -11.49
C THR A 90 -14.47 -8.44 -11.23
N ALA A 91 -15.44 -8.99 -10.50
CA ALA A 91 -16.69 -8.29 -10.20
C ALA A 91 -16.45 -7.06 -9.31
N LEU A 92 -15.59 -7.18 -8.30
CA LEU A 92 -15.26 -6.06 -7.40
C LEU A 92 -14.55 -4.94 -8.14
N PHE A 93 -13.53 -5.29 -8.92
CA PHE A 93 -12.71 -4.31 -9.63
C PHE A 93 -13.52 -3.55 -10.70
N THR A 94 -14.24 -4.29 -11.55
CA THR A 94 -15.06 -3.68 -12.59
C THR A 94 -16.22 -2.86 -11.99
N GLY A 95 -16.78 -3.33 -10.88
CA GLY A 95 -17.82 -2.59 -10.16
C GLY A 95 -17.30 -1.26 -9.60
N LEU A 96 -16.11 -1.24 -9.02
CA LEU A 96 -15.51 -0.01 -8.50
C LEU A 96 -15.12 0.94 -9.64
N LEU A 97 -14.57 0.44 -10.73
CA LEU A 97 -14.27 1.26 -11.91
C LEU A 97 -15.54 1.97 -12.42
N ALA A 98 -16.64 1.23 -12.52
CA ALA A 98 -17.91 1.78 -12.99
C ALA A 98 -18.49 2.81 -12.02
N THR A 99 -18.56 2.47 -10.73
CA THR A 99 -19.15 3.32 -9.69
C THR A 99 -18.39 4.64 -9.52
N THR A 100 -17.05 4.60 -9.53
CA THR A 100 -16.21 5.78 -9.34
C THR A 100 -15.89 6.49 -10.66
N ARG A 101 -16.23 5.90 -11.79
CA ARG A 101 -15.85 6.37 -13.13
C ARG A 101 -14.35 6.62 -13.23
N ALA A 102 -13.57 5.69 -12.67
CA ALA A 102 -12.13 5.82 -12.56
C ALA A 102 -11.45 5.94 -13.91
N SER A 103 -10.47 6.85 -13.94
CA SER A 103 -9.55 7.01 -15.07
C SER A 103 -8.17 7.39 -14.55
N GLY A 104 -7.12 7.14 -15.33
CA GLY A 104 -5.76 7.54 -15.00
C GLY A 104 -5.30 7.00 -13.65
N ASN A 105 -4.86 7.88 -12.77
CA ASN A 105 -4.27 7.52 -11.48
C ASN A 105 -5.25 6.90 -10.48
N LEU A 106 -6.56 7.04 -10.70
CA LEU A 106 -7.55 6.40 -9.85
C LEU A 106 -7.70 4.90 -10.14
N VAL A 107 -7.27 4.43 -11.32
CA VAL A 107 -7.35 3.01 -11.69
C VAL A 107 -6.50 2.11 -10.79
N PRO A 108 -5.22 2.42 -10.52
CA PRO A 108 -4.44 1.65 -9.55
C PRO A 108 -5.08 1.63 -8.15
N ASP A 109 -5.71 2.71 -7.73
CA ASP A 109 -6.40 2.78 -6.44
C ASP A 109 -7.64 1.87 -6.43
N CYS A 110 -8.38 1.80 -7.53
CA CYS A 110 -9.48 0.83 -7.69
C CYS A 110 -8.99 -0.61 -7.56
N PHE A 111 -7.84 -0.93 -8.15
CA PHE A 111 -7.25 -2.26 -8.04
C PHE A 111 -6.97 -2.60 -6.58
N LEU A 112 -6.33 -1.70 -5.86
CA LEU A 112 -5.99 -1.90 -4.45
C LEU A 112 -7.25 -2.01 -3.58
N ALA A 113 -8.24 -1.17 -3.83
CA ALA A 113 -9.53 -1.20 -3.13
C ALA A 113 -10.27 -2.53 -3.36
N ALA A 114 -10.33 -3.02 -4.59
CA ALA A 114 -10.95 -4.30 -4.93
C ALA A 114 -10.24 -5.46 -4.24
N LEU A 115 -8.92 -5.44 -4.24
CA LEU A 115 -8.10 -6.45 -3.57
C LEU A 115 -8.36 -6.46 -2.07
N ALA A 116 -8.42 -5.29 -1.45
CA ALA A 116 -8.72 -5.16 -0.02
C ALA A 116 -10.13 -5.68 0.31
N GLN A 117 -11.12 -5.35 -0.50
CA GLN A 117 -12.50 -5.81 -0.28
C GLN A 117 -12.60 -7.33 -0.43
N GLU A 118 -11.93 -7.90 -1.41
CA GLU A 118 -11.95 -9.35 -1.62
C GLU A 118 -11.38 -10.12 -0.42
N HIS A 119 -10.31 -9.61 0.16
CA HIS A 119 -9.60 -10.27 1.27
C HIS A 119 -10.02 -9.76 2.66
N GLY A 120 -10.97 -8.84 2.74
CA GLY A 120 -11.43 -8.30 4.03
C GLY A 120 -10.38 -7.46 4.74
N LEU A 121 -9.58 -6.67 3.98
CA LEU A 121 -8.47 -5.89 4.50
C LEU A 121 -8.80 -4.40 4.57
N THR A 122 -8.10 -3.69 5.45
CA THR A 122 -8.12 -2.22 5.51
C THR A 122 -6.95 -1.68 4.67
N VAL A 123 -7.23 -0.82 3.70
CA VAL A 123 -6.18 -0.13 2.94
C VAL A 123 -5.47 0.86 3.84
N VAL A 124 -4.16 0.80 3.89
CA VAL A 124 -3.33 1.75 4.63
C VAL A 124 -2.57 2.61 3.63
N SER A 125 -2.93 3.89 3.57
CA SER A 125 -2.43 4.83 2.58
C SER A 125 -2.53 6.26 3.09
N SER A 126 -1.68 7.14 2.58
CA SER A 126 -1.80 8.58 2.79
C SER A 126 -2.71 9.26 1.75
N ASP A 127 -3.17 8.51 0.75
CA ASP A 127 -4.02 9.04 -0.32
C ASP A 127 -5.48 9.14 0.14
N THR A 128 -6.01 10.36 0.15
CA THR A 128 -7.40 10.62 0.55
C THR A 128 -8.42 10.11 -0.47
N ASP A 129 -8.02 9.76 -1.69
CA ASP A 129 -8.91 9.21 -2.72
C ASP A 129 -9.55 7.89 -2.29
N PHE A 130 -8.95 7.16 -1.35
CA PHE A 130 -9.56 5.92 -0.85
C PHE A 130 -10.88 6.15 -0.10
N ALA A 131 -11.13 7.35 0.41
CA ALA A 131 -12.41 7.70 1.00
C ALA A 131 -13.57 7.70 -0.02
N ARG A 132 -13.28 7.74 -1.32
CA ARG A 132 -14.27 7.76 -2.40
C ARG A 132 -14.88 6.38 -2.69
N PHE A 133 -14.23 5.30 -2.27
CA PHE A 133 -14.69 3.96 -2.59
C PHE A 133 -15.77 3.50 -1.61
N PRO A 134 -16.94 3.07 -2.09
CA PRO A 134 -18.01 2.62 -1.21
C PRO A 134 -17.62 1.34 -0.48
N ASN A 135 -17.96 1.27 0.80
CA ASN A 135 -17.75 0.11 1.66
C ASN A 135 -16.27 -0.29 1.87
N LEU A 136 -15.34 0.55 1.45
CA LEU A 136 -13.91 0.31 1.68
C LEU A 136 -13.51 0.77 3.07
N ARG A 137 -12.80 -0.08 3.82
CA ARG A 137 -12.10 0.34 5.03
C ARG A 137 -10.71 0.86 4.67
N TRP A 138 -10.37 2.03 5.16
CA TRP A 138 -9.09 2.67 4.91
C TRP A 138 -8.59 3.39 6.15
N PHE A 139 -7.27 3.58 6.22
CA PHE A 139 -6.60 4.23 7.33
C PHE A 139 -5.34 4.95 6.85
N ASN A 140 -5.14 6.18 7.33
CA ASN A 140 -3.92 6.95 7.08
C ASN A 140 -3.12 7.03 8.38
N PRO A 141 -1.99 6.30 8.51
CA PRO A 141 -1.20 6.27 9.73
C PRO A 141 -0.44 7.57 10.01
N LEU A 142 -0.28 8.43 9.00
CA LEU A 142 0.45 9.69 9.16
C LEU A 142 -0.32 10.67 10.05
N ILE A 143 -1.65 10.60 10.03
CA ILE A 143 -2.53 11.49 10.81
C ILE A 143 -3.45 10.72 11.76
N GLY A 144 -3.36 9.38 11.78
CA GLY A 144 -4.17 8.54 12.65
C GLY A 144 -5.66 8.57 12.34
N MET A 145 -6.05 8.81 11.07
CA MET A 145 -7.45 8.96 10.66
C MET A 145 -7.83 7.97 9.57
N GLY A 146 -9.11 7.60 9.57
CA GLY A 146 -9.72 6.70 8.60
C GLY A 146 -11.01 6.12 9.16
N ASN A 147 -11.63 5.22 8.41
CA ASN A 147 -12.83 4.51 8.80
C ASN A 147 -12.57 3.04 9.17
N GLY A 148 -11.33 2.60 9.13
CA GLY A 148 -10.90 1.23 9.36
C GLY A 148 -10.43 0.92 10.77
N LEU A 149 -10.61 1.84 11.69
CA LEU A 149 -10.22 1.68 13.09
C LEU A 149 -11.27 0.92 13.89
#